data_f3a66c9c0f39235e73efccd3c5e85695
#
_entry.id   f3a66c9c0f39235e73efccd3c5e85695
#
_cell.length_a   1.000
_cell.length_b   1.000
_cell.length_c   1.000
_cell.angle_alpha   90.00
_cell.angle_beta   90.00
_cell.angle_gamma   90.00
#
_symmetry.space_group_name_H-M   'P 1'
#
loop_
_entity.id
_entity.type
_entity.pdbx_description
1 polymer ?
#
loop_
_entity_poly.entity_id
_entity_poly.type
_entity_poly.pdbx_seq_one_letter_code
_entity_poly.pdbx_strand_id
1 'polypeptide(L)'
;MKLETQAIHAGFNDDPTTRAVAVPIYQTTSYSFRDTQHGADLFDLKEPGNIYTRIMNPTNDVLEQRVAAMEGGIAALCMASGMAAITAAIQTVAAAGDNIVSVSQLYGGTYNLFAHTFPQQGIEVRMASGDDIAALEALIDDNTKALFCESIGNPAGNVVDLKALSDMAHKHGVPVIVDNTVATPYLCRPFEHGADIVVHSLTKYIGGHGTTVGGAIVDSGKFPWKDNPRFPRFNQPDPSYHGVVYAEAMGEAAFIGRARVVPLRNMGAALAPLNAFMLLQGLETLALRMDRHVENAQKVAEYLNAHEQVSWVNYAGLKDNKHYEVAQRMVAGKPSAILSFGIKTGAEGGAKFIDALQLIKRLVNIGDAKSLACHPATTTHRQLNEDEMKTAGVSTDLVRLSIGIEHVDDIIADIEQALAAAK
;
A
#
# COMPACT_ATOMS: atom_id res chain seq x y z
N MET A 1 11.67 7.17 19.15
CA MET A 1 12.71 7.33 18.10
C MET A 1 12.10 8.07 16.92
N LYS A 2 12.90 8.84 16.16
CA LYS A 2 12.48 9.43 14.89
C LYS A 2 12.37 8.34 13.83
N LEU A 3 11.64 8.59 12.76
CA LEU A 3 11.30 7.58 11.75
C LEU A 3 12.54 6.97 11.09
N GLU A 4 13.55 7.78 10.76
CA GLU A 4 14.80 7.33 10.17
C GLU A 4 15.55 6.35 11.09
N THR A 5 15.50 6.60 12.40
CA THR A 5 16.09 5.69 13.40
C THR A 5 15.24 4.43 13.57
N GLN A 6 13.92 4.54 13.51
CA GLN A 6 13.02 3.37 13.52
C GLN A 6 13.26 2.47 12.31
N ALA A 7 13.47 3.04 11.12
CA ALA A 7 13.75 2.31 9.89
C ALA A 7 14.98 1.39 9.99
N ILE A 8 15.92 1.71 10.87
CA ILE A 8 17.17 0.95 11.06
C ILE A 8 17.06 0.01 12.28
N HIS A 9 16.48 0.46 13.39
CA HIS A 9 16.61 -0.22 14.68
C HIS A 9 15.32 -0.85 15.23
N ALA A 10 14.13 -0.45 14.76
CA ALA A 10 12.91 -0.99 15.32
C ALA A 10 12.78 -2.51 15.05
N GLY A 11 12.30 -3.24 16.05
CA GLY A 11 12.01 -4.67 15.96
C GLY A 11 13.22 -5.59 16.08
N PHE A 12 14.45 -5.08 16.18
CA PHE A 12 15.63 -5.94 16.31
C PHE A 12 16.69 -5.29 17.19
N ASN A 13 17.15 -6.07 18.14
CA ASN A 13 18.42 -5.91 18.84
C ASN A 13 19.39 -7.00 18.34
N ASP A 14 20.62 -7.01 18.80
CA ASP A 14 21.60 -8.05 18.44
C ASP A 14 21.01 -9.46 18.64
N ASP A 15 21.33 -10.38 17.74
CA ASP A 15 20.94 -11.79 17.90
C ASP A 15 21.38 -12.34 19.27
N PRO A 16 20.48 -12.91 20.08
CA PRO A 16 20.80 -13.29 21.45
C PRO A 16 21.81 -14.42 21.56
N THR A 17 21.96 -15.22 20.51
CA THR A 17 22.86 -16.41 20.50
C THR A 17 24.22 -16.06 19.92
N THR A 18 24.26 -15.41 18.77
CA THR A 18 25.49 -15.14 18.00
C THR A 18 25.99 -13.72 18.16
N ARG A 19 25.18 -12.80 18.68
CA ARG A 19 25.44 -11.36 18.76
C ARG A 19 25.57 -10.69 17.38
N ALA A 20 25.00 -11.32 16.34
CA ALA A 20 24.95 -10.73 15.00
C ALA A 20 24.14 -9.43 15.00
N VAL A 21 24.71 -8.39 14.40
CA VAL A 21 24.07 -7.06 14.26
C VAL A 21 23.08 -7.04 13.10
N ALA A 22 23.38 -7.75 12.01
CA ALA A 22 22.42 -7.91 10.91
C ALA A 22 21.34 -8.93 11.29
N VAL A 23 20.11 -8.69 10.84
CA VAL A 23 18.97 -9.59 11.07
C VAL A 23 19.25 -10.97 10.43
N PRO A 24 19.25 -12.08 11.18
CA PRO A 24 19.46 -13.42 10.62
C PRO A 24 18.31 -13.85 9.71
N ILE A 25 18.62 -14.62 8.67
CA ILE A 25 17.61 -15.22 7.79
C ILE A 25 17.27 -16.62 8.31
N TYR A 26 16.09 -16.77 8.91
CA TYR A 26 15.60 -18.07 9.38
C TYR A 26 14.87 -18.81 8.24
N GLN A 27 15.65 -19.39 7.33
CA GLN A 27 15.15 -20.12 6.17
C GLN A 27 14.73 -21.53 6.57
N THR A 28 13.62 -21.66 7.29
CA THR A 28 13.05 -22.92 7.77
C THR A 28 11.54 -22.95 7.61
N THR A 29 10.95 -24.12 7.50
CA THR A 29 9.50 -24.32 7.47
C THR A 29 8.89 -24.44 8.87
N SER A 30 9.57 -25.11 9.79
CA SER A 30 9.03 -25.51 11.09
C SER A 30 10.08 -25.43 12.19
N TYR A 31 9.60 -25.46 13.43
CA TYR A 31 10.41 -25.34 14.64
C TYR A 31 10.13 -26.51 15.56
N SER A 32 11.16 -27.06 16.22
CA SER A 32 11.01 -28.15 17.17
C SER A 32 10.44 -27.66 18.50
N PHE A 33 9.58 -28.46 19.08
CA PHE A 33 9.08 -28.25 20.44
C PHE A 33 10.08 -28.83 21.45
N ARG A 34 10.12 -28.25 22.67
CA ARG A 34 10.89 -28.78 23.78
C ARG A 34 10.39 -30.18 24.19
N ASP A 35 9.05 -30.32 24.24
CA ASP A 35 8.31 -31.52 24.56
C ASP A 35 6.88 -31.41 24.03
N THR A 36 6.05 -32.43 24.26
CA THR A 36 4.64 -32.44 23.81
C THR A 36 3.76 -31.39 24.50
N GLN A 37 4.05 -31.07 25.78
CA GLN A 37 3.32 -30.04 26.51
C GLN A 37 3.60 -28.65 25.94
N HIS A 38 4.87 -28.33 25.66
CA HIS A 38 5.24 -27.08 24.99
C HIS A 38 4.52 -26.92 23.64
N GLY A 39 4.44 -28.02 22.85
CA GLY A 39 3.67 -27.99 21.60
C GLY A 39 2.19 -27.67 21.84
N ALA A 40 1.57 -28.30 22.82
CA ALA A 40 0.17 -28.02 23.18
C ALA A 40 -0.05 -26.56 23.62
N ASP A 41 0.83 -26.03 24.46
CA ASP A 41 0.74 -24.67 25.00
C ASP A 41 0.88 -23.59 23.90
N LEU A 42 1.75 -23.84 22.89
CA LEU A 42 1.86 -22.98 21.71
C LEU A 42 0.56 -22.96 20.88
N PHE A 43 -0.03 -24.14 20.64
CA PHE A 43 -1.29 -24.24 19.89
C PHE A 43 -2.47 -23.66 20.65
N ASP A 44 -2.49 -23.79 21.98
CA ASP A 44 -3.50 -23.21 22.87
C ASP A 44 -3.30 -21.70 23.13
N LEU A 45 -2.26 -21.08 22.55
CA LEU A 45 -1.88 -19.66 22.76
C LEU A 45 -1.54 -19.32 24.22
N LYS A 46 -1.13 -20.31 25.02
CA LYS A 46 -0.70 -20.11 26.42
C LYS A 46 0.74 -19.63 26.54
N GLU A 47 1.58 -19.96 25.56
CA GLU A 47 2.97 -19.54 25.45
C GLU A 47 3.22 -18.96 24.05
N PRO A 48 3.93 -17.81 23.91
CA PRO A 48 4.35 -17.31 22.61
C PRO A 48 5.51 -18.13 22.06
N GLY A 49 5.57 -18.33 20.74
CA GLY A 49 6.69 -19.03 20.12
C GLY A 49 6.47 -19.35 18.66
N ASN A 50 7.50 -19.90 18.04
CA ASN A 50 7.48 -20.25 16.63
C ASN A 50 6.97 -21.68 16.42
N ILE A 51 6.05 -21.86 15.49
CA ILE A 51 5.47 -23.16 15.12
C ILE A 51 5.81 -23.48 13.65
N TYR A 52 5.43 -22.60 12.77
CA TYR A 52 5.51 -22.82 11.32
C TYR A 52 5.62 -21.49 10.57
N THR A 53 6.58 -21.41 9.66
CA THR A 53 6.93 -20.14 8.95
C THR A 53 5.78 -19.48 8.20
N ARG A 54 4.77 -20.23 7.71
CA ARG A 54 3.58 -19.62 7.09
C ARG A 54 2.83 -18.65 8.03
N ILE A 55 2.89 -18.90 9.35
CA ILE A 55 2.16 -18.11 10.35
C ILE A 55 3.09 -17.10 11.02
N MET A 56 4.32 -17.51 11.32
CA MET A 56 5.33 -16.73 12.03
C MET A 56 6.74 -17.19 11.71
N ASN A 57 7.65 -16.24 11.55
CA ASN A 57 9.07 -16.48 11.30
C ASN A 57 9.87 -15.32 11.89
N PRO A 58 10.99 -15.56 12.61
CA PRO A 58 11.74 -14.48 13.29
C PRO A 58 12.25 -13.38 12.35
N THR A 59 12.62 -13.70 11.10
CA THR A 59 13.03 -12.69 10.12
C THR A 59 11.83 -11.82 9.69
N ASN A 60 10.68 -12.44 9.46
CA ASN A 60 9.45 -11.73 9.10
C ASN A 60 8.96 -10.87 10.27
N ASP A 61 9.09 -11.36 11.50
CA ASP A 61 8.69 -10.65 12.71
C ASP A 61 9.44 -9.32 12.87
N VAL A 62 10.75 -9.28 12.58
CA VAL A 62 11.51 -8.03 12.56
C VAL A 62 10.95 -7.04 11.55
N LEU A 63 10.61 -7.49 10.34
CA LEU A 63 10.01 -6.64 9.31
C LEU A 63 8.63 -6.13 9.76
N GLU A 64 7.80 -7.00 10.33
CA GLU A 64 6.49 -6.65 10.87
C GLU A 64 6.58 -5.58 11.95
N GLN A 65 7.45 -5.77 12.95
CA GLN A 65 7.67 -4.80 14.02
C GLN A 65 8.20 -3.46 13.49
N ARG A 66 9.11 -3.49 12.52
CA ARG A 66 9.71 -2.29 11.93
C ARG A 66 8.69 -1.48 11.14
N VAL A 67 7.91 -2.13 10.28
CA VAL A 67 6.84 -1.46 9.52
C VAL A 67 5.75 -0.90 10.46
N ALA A 68 5.35 -1.67 11.49
CA ALA A 68 4.40 -1.20 12.49
C ALA A 68 4.92 0.06 13.22
N ALA A 69 6.17 0.05 13.66
CA ALA A 69 6.78 1.20 14.34
C ALA A 69 6.85 2.44 13.44
N MET A 70 7.20 2.27 12.17
CA MET A 70 7.29 3.38 11.22
C MET A 70 5.93 4.00 10.92
N GLU A 71 4.87 3.21 10.77
CA GLU A 71 3.49 3.71 10.60
C GLU A 71 2.90 4.24 11.92
N GLY A 72 3.44 3.84 13.07
CA GLY A 72 2.89 4.18 14.39
C GLY A 72 1.70 3.30 14.77
N GLY A 73 1.62 2.08 14.21
CA GLY A 73 0.66 1.05 14.56
C GLY A 73 1.12 0.19 15.73
N ILE A 74 0.20 -0.62 16.27
CA ILE A 74 0.51 -1.53 17.38
C ILE A 74 1.14 -2.84 16.91
N ALA A 75 0.80 -3.29 15.68
CA ALA A 75 1.31 -4.50 15.10
C ALA A 75 1.16 -4.49 13.57
N ALA A 76 1.94 -5.33 12.89
CA ALA A 76 1.82 -5.57 11.46
C ALA A 76 1.82 -7.06 11.12
N LEU A 77 1.41 -7.36 9.90
CA LEU A 77 1.39 -8.70 9.31
C LEU A 77 1.97 -8.64 7.90
N CYS A 78 3.10 -9.30 7.66
CA CYS A 78 3.69 -9.38 6.33
C CYS A 78 3.07 -10.51 5.51
N MET A 79 2.89 -10.24 4.21
CA MET A 79 2.26 -11.13 3.25
C MET A 79 3.05 -11.21 1.94
N ALA A 80 2.75 -12.20 1.11
CA ALA A 80 3.47 -12.48 -0.13
C ALA A 80 3.41 -11.34 -1.17
N SER A 81 2.42 -10.45 -1.09
CA SER A 81 2.26 -9.30 -2.01
C SER A 81 1.34 -8.24 -1.43
N GLY A 82 1.38 -7.02 -2.00
CA GLY A 82 0.41 -5.98 -1.67
C GLY A 82 -1.03 -6.39 -1.95
N MET A 83 -1.29 -7.10 -3.05
CA MET A 83 -2.63 -7.62 -3.35
C MET A 83 -3.11 -8.65 -2.31
N ALA A 84 -2.21 -9.50 -1.82
CA ALA A 84 -2.52 -10.41 -0.71
C ALA A 84 -2.86 -9.64 0.57
N ALA A 85 -2.13 -8.56 0.86
CA ALA A 85 -2.41 -7.70 2.02
C ALA A 85 -3.78 -7.02 1.91
N ILE A 86 -4.13 -6.43 0.76
CA ILE A 86 -5.44 -5.81 0.52
C ILE A 86 -6.56 -6.86 0.66
N THR A 87 -6.40 -8.01 -0.02
CA THR A 87 -7.40 -9.10 0.04
C THR A 87 -7.62 -9.57 1.48
N ALA A 88 -6.54 -9.83 2.21
CA ALA A 88 -6.62 -10.30 3.60
C ALA A 88 -7.19 -9.22 4.54
N ALA A 89 -6.86 -7.95 4.35
CA ALA A 89 -7.41 -6.87 5.15
C ALA A 89 -8.94 -6.79 5.00
N ILE A 90 -9.44 -6.84 3.76
CA ILE A 90 -10.89 -6.83 3.51
C ILE A 90 -11.56 -8.11 4.04
N GLN A 91 -11.02 -9.30 3.76
CA GLN A 91 -11.58 -10.57 4.23
C GLN A 91 -11.53 -10.74 5.76
N THR A 92 -10.70 -9.96 6.45
CA THR A 92 -10.70 -9.91 7.91
C THR A 92 -11.99 -9.30 8.46
N VAL A 93 -12.57 -8.32 7.78
CA VAL A 93 -13.77 -7.58 8.23
C VAL A 93 -15.04 -7.95 7.46
N ALA A 94 -14.94 -8.32 6.19
CA ALA A 94 -16.07 -8.58 5.30
C ALA A 94 -16.14 -10.03 4.83
N ALA A 95 -17.35 -10.50 4.48
CA ALA A 95 -17.62 -11.79 3.84
C ALA A 95 -18.80 -11.69 2.89
N ALA A 96 -19.24 -12.84 2.33
CA ALA A 96 -20.42 -12.91 1.49
C ALA A 96 -21.65 -12.30 2.19
N GLY A 97 -22.34 -11.39 1.50
CA GLY A 97 -23.46 -10.59 1.99
C GLY A 97 -23.09 -9.24 2.59
N ASP A 98 -21.79 -8.98 2.83
CA ASP A 98 -21.28 -7.67 3.24
C ASP A 98 -20.91 -6.80 2.03
N ASN A 99 -20.74 -5.50 2.28
CA ASN A 99 -20.15 -4.58 1.29
C ASN A 99 -19.02 -3.73 1.88
N ILE A 100 -18.24 -3.15 1.02
CA ILE A 100 -17.29 -2.08 1.32
C ILE A 100 -17.53 -0.88 0.41
N VAL A 101 -17.19 0.30 0.90
CA VAL A 101 -17.15 1.54 0.10
C VAL A 101 -15.69 1.83 -0.25
N SER A 102 -15.42 2.27 -1.47
CA SER A 102 -14.07 2.59 -1.93
C SER A 102 -14.04 3.85 -2.79
N VAL A 103 -12.90 4.55 -2.75
CA VAL A 103 -12.62 5.54 -3.79
C VAL A 103 -12.45 4.84 -5.14
N SER A 104 -12.76 5.54 -6.25
CA SER A 104 -12.67 4.98 -7.60
C SER A 104 -11.27 5.10 -8.22
N GLN A 105 -10.47 6.07 -7.75
CA GLN A 105 -9.10 6.28 -8.23
C GLN A 105 -8.15 5.30 -7.51
N LEU A 106 -7.99 4.12 -8.10
CA LEU A 106 -7.24 3.00 -7.54
C LEU A 106 -6.17 2.49 -8.50
N TYR A 107 -5.20 1.81 -7.94
CA TYR A 107 -4.32 0.93 -8.71
C TYR A 107 -5.14 -0.11 -9.49
N GLY A 108 -4.81 -0.35 -10.76
CA GLY A 108 -5.59 -1.22 -11.64
C GLY A 108 -5.81 -2.63 -11.09
N GLY A 109 -4.85 -3.20 -10.35
CA GLY A 109 -5.02 -4.50 -9.69
C GLY A 109 -6.06 -4.46 -8.57
N THR A 110 -6.09 -3.39 -7.78
CA THR A 110 -7.09 -3.17 -6.72
C THR A 110 -8.47 -2.94 -7.33
N TYR A 111 -8.55 -2.14 -8.40
CA TYR A 111 -9.81 -1.96 -9.13
C TYR A 111 -10.38 -3.29 -9.63
N ASN A 112 -9.55 -4.12 -10.29
CA ASN A 112 -9.99 -5.44 -10.76
C ASN A 112 -10.43 -6.37 -9.63
N LEU A 113 -9.71 -6.37 -8.50
CA LEU A 113 -10.10 -7.13 -7.31
C LEU A 113 -11.50 -6.70 -6.83
N PHE A 114 -11.75 -5.39 -6.76
CA PHE A 114 -12.98 -4.82 -6.23
C PHE A 114 -14.15 -4.93 -7.19
N ALA A 115 -13.92 -4.64 -8.47
CA ALA A 115 -14.99 -4.65 -9.48
C ALA A 115 -15.41 -6.06 -9.93
N HIS A 116 -14.49 -7.02 -9.89
CA HIS A 116 -14.72 -8.33 -10.52
C HIS A 116 -14.54 -9.52 -9.58
N THR A 117 -13.49 -9.52 -8.74
CA THR A 117 -13.16 -10.70 -7.92
C THR A 117 -14.01 -10.79 -6.66
N PHE A 118 -14.12 -9.71 -5.90
CA PHE A 118 -14.92 -9.70 -4.66
C PHE A 118 -16.42 -9.94 -4.89
N PRO A 119 -17.06 -9.39 -5.93
CA PRO A 119 -18.45 -9.73 -6.24
C PRO A 119 -18.68 -11.22 -6.46
N GLN A 120 -17.73 -11.94 -7.07
CA GLN A 120 -17.79 -13.41 -7.22
C GLN A 120 -17.68 -14.14 -5.88
N GLN A 121 -17.11 -13.50 -4.87
CA GLN A 121 -17.03 -14.00 -3.48
C GLN A 121 -18.20 -13.52 -2.61
N GLY A 122 -19.17 -12.83 -3.21
CA GLY A 122 -20.34 -12.29 -2.54
C GLY A 122 -20.10 -11.02 -1.71
N ILE A 123 -18.95 -10.36 -1.87
CA ILE A 123 -18.65 -9.06 -1.26
C ILE A 123 -18.92 -7.97 -2.31
N GLU A 124 -19.90 -7.12 -2.06
CA GLU A 124 -20.17 -5.97 -2.94
C GLU A 124 -19.16 -4.86 -2.70
N VAL A 125 -18.70 -4.19 -3.76
CA VAL A 125 -17.87 -2.99 -3.65
C VAL A 125 -18.54 -1.82 -4.34
N ARG A 126 -18.80 -0.76 -3.59
CA ARG A 126 -19.42 0.47 -4.04
C ARG A 126 -18.38 1.56 -4.15
N MET A 127 -18.28 2.19 -5.33
CA MET A 127 -17.22 3.16 -5.61
C MET A 127 -17.77 4.55 -5.95
N ALA A 128 -17.08 5.57 -5.43
CA ALA A 128 -17.28 6.96 -5.84
C ALA A 128 -15.93 7.70 -5.89
N SER A 129 -15.92 8.92 -6.41
CA SER A 129 -14.69 9.72 -6.45
C SER A 129 -14.20 10.05 -5.04
N GLY A 130 -12.90 9.93 -4.80
CA GLY A 130 -12.25 10.35 -3.55
C GLY A 130 -12.33 11.86 -3.29
N ASP A 131 -12.67 12.65 -4.31
CA ASP A 131 -12.89 14.09 -4.20
C ASP A 131 -14.33 14.42 -3.75
N ASP A 132 -15.25 13.43 -3.70
CA ASP A 132 -16.66 13.61 -3.34
C ASP A 132 -17.03 12.80 -2.08
N ILE A 133 -16.75 13.39 -0.93
CA ILE A 133 -17.04 12.78 0.38
C ILE A 133 -18.53 12.49 0.56
N ALA A 134 -19.41 13.36 0.04
CA ALA A 134 -20.86 13.18 0.17
C ALA A 134 -21.35 11.98 -0.67
N ALA A 135 -20.81 11.79 -1.87
CA ALA A 135 -21.12 10.62 -2.68
C ALA A 135 -20.62 9.32 -2.02
N LEU A 136 -19.45 9.33 -1.39
CA LEU A 136 -18.95 8.18 -0.63
C LEU A 136 -19.84 7.88 0.59
N GLU A 137 -20.24 8.91 1.35
CA GLU A 137 -21.11 8.78 2.50
C GLU A 137 -22.48 8.15 2.15
N ALA A 138 -23.05 8.57 1.00
CA ALA A 138 -24.32 8.04 0.50
C ALA A 138 -24.28 6.54 0.12
N LEU A 139 -23.11 5.94 -0.06
CA LEU A 139 -22.94 4.52 -0.35
C LEU A 139 -22.88 3.63 0.90
N ILE A 140 -22.75 4.23 2.08
CA ILE A 140 -22.62 3.50 3.35
C ILE A 140 -24.01 3.02 3.83
N ASP A 141 -24.09 1.74 4.21
CA ASP A 141 -25.27 1.15 4.84
C ASP A 141 -24.87 0.27 6.05
N ASP A 142 -25.82 -0.46 6.61
CA ASP A 142 -25.58 -1.33 7.79
C ASP A 142 -24.66 -2.51 7.50
N ASN A 143 -24.55 -2.94 6.24
CA ASN A 143 -23.69 -4.04 5.80
C ASN A 143 -22.29 -3.56 5.39
N THR A 144 -22.02 -2.26 5.39
CA THR A 144 -20.71 -1.71 5.04
C THR A 144 -19.68 -2.03 6.12
N LYS A 145 -18.60 -2.73 5.75
CA LYS A 145 -17.57 -3.22 6.70
C LYS A 145 -16.26 -2.44 6.66
N ALA A 146 -16.01 -1.70 5.61
CA ALA A 146 -14.83 -0.84 5.52
C ALA A 146 -15.05 0.26 4.49
N LEU A 147 -14.29 1.35 4.65
CA LEU A 147 -14.02 2.32 3.61
C LEU A 147 -12.57 2.18 3.20
N PHE A 148 -12.30 2.06 1.89
CA PHE A 148 -10.96 1.87 1.34
C PHE A 148 -10.54 3.05 0.47
N CYS A 149 -9.28 3.49 0.61
CA CYS A 149 -8.67 4.47 -0.29
C CYS A 149 -7.16 4.26 -0.44
N GLU A 150 -6.55 4.89 -1.44
CA GLU A 150 -5.11 5.08 -1.55
C GLU A 150 -4.75 6.47 -1.05
N SER A 151 -3.70 6.62 -0.24
CA SER A 151 -3.24 7.93 0.25
C SER A 151 -2.81 8.85 -0.90
N ILE A 152 -2.13 8.27 -1.88
CA ILE A 152 -1.79 8.87 -3.18
C ILE A 152 -2.14 7.85 -4.26
N GLY A 153 -3.06 8.18 -5.14
CA GLY A 153 -3.55 7.29 -6.18
C GLY A 153 -2.56 7.07 -7.33
N ASN A 154 -2.62 5.89 -7.93
CA ASN A 154 -1.81 5.50 -9.07
C ASN A 154 -2.73 4.94 -10.19
N PRO A 155 -2.74 5.51 -11.43
CA PRO A 155 -1.76 6.44 -12.00
C PRO A 155 -2.07 7.93 -11.81
N ALA A 156 -3.23 8.27 -11.25
CA ALA A 156 -3.76 9.63 -11.26
C ALA A 156 -2.96 10.65 -10.42
N GLY A 157 -2.14 10.18 -9.44
CA GLY A 157 -1.37 11.10 -8.57
C GLY A 157 -2.23 12.00 -7.67
N ASN A 158 -3.51 11.69 -7.53
CA ASN A 158 -4.43 12.40 -6.64
C ASN A 158 -4.08 12.13 -5.18
N VAL A 159 -4.21 13.14 -4.33
CA VAL A 159 -4.02 13.01 -2.87
C VAL A 159 -5.38 13.09 -2.20
N VAL A 160 -5.69 12.09 -1.36
CA VAL A 160 -6.98 12.00 -0.65
C VAL A 160 -6.89 12.77 0.68
N ASP A 161 -7.94 13.52 1.03
CA ASP A 161 -8.07 14.11 2.36
C ASP A 161 -8.47 13.03 3.38
N LEU A 162 -7.46 12.33 3.90
CA LEU A 162 -7.65 11.20 4.83
C LEU A 162 -8.42 11.60 6.08
N LYS A 163 -8.21 12.82 6.58
CA LYS A 163 -8.89 13.29 7.79
C LYS A 163 -10.39 13.44 7.54
N ALA A 164 -10.78 14.11 6.47
CA ALA A 164 -12.19 14.30 6.13
C ALA A 164 -12.88 12.95 5.86
N LEU A 165 -12.19 12.05 5.16
CA LEU A 165 -12.72 10.72 4.83
C LEU A 165 -12.87 9.84 6.08
N SER A 166 -11.88 9.87 7.00
CA SER A 166 -11.95 9.12 8.26
C SER A 166 -13.04 9.66 9.19
N ASP A 167 -13.15 10.97 9.33
CA ASP A 167 -14.20 11.58 10.15
C ASP A 167 -15.60 11.21 9.65
N MET A 168 -15.80 11.16 8.33
CA MET A 168 -17.06 10.73 7.72
C MET A 168 -17.33 9.25 7.99
N ALA A 169 -16.39 8.35 7.72
CA ALA A 169 -16.57 6.91 7.92
C ALA A 169 -16.85 6.55 9.40
N HIS A 170 -16.15 7.19 10.32
CA HIS A 170 -16.31 6.95 11.77
C HIS A 170 -17.67 7.40 12.30
N LYS A 171 -18.33 8.40 11.72
CA LYS A 171 -19.73 8.75 12.09
C LYS A 171 -20.69 7.57 11.88
N HIS A 172 -20.37 6.71 10.92
CA HIS A 172 -21.15 5.51 10.60
C HIS A 172 -20.59 4.23 11.26
N GLY A 173 -19.55 4.34 12.10
CA GLY A 173 -18.90 3.19 12.75
C GLY A 173 -18.18 2.26 11.75
N VAL A 174 -17.68 2.80 10.64
CA VAL A 174 -16.99 2.09 9.57
C VAL A 174 -15.48 2.37 9.67
N PRO A 175 -14.59 1.34 9.73
CA PRO A 175 -13.16 1.54 9.74
C PRO A 175 -12.64 1.96 8.38
N VAL A 176 -11.54 2.74 8.39
CA VAL A 176 -10.85 3.20 7.19
C VAL A 176 -9.58 2.40 6.96
N ILE A 177 -9.49 1.77 5.79
CA ILE A 177 -8.32 1.02 5.31
C ILE A 177 -7.64 1.86 4.24
N VAL A 178 -6.38 2.22 4.46
CA VAL A 178 -5.59 3.06 3.55
C VAL A 178 -4.45 2.27 2.93
N ASP A 179 -4.39 2.21 1.61
CA ASP A 179 -3.18 1.79 0.91
C ASP A 179 -2.18 2.96 0.88
N ASN A 180 -1.12 2.83 1.67
CA ASN A 180 -0.08 3.84 1.83
C ASN A 180 1.20 3.54 1.04
N THR A 181 1.08 2.70 0.01
CA THR A 181 2.21 2.23 -0.81
C THR A 181 3.00 3.36 -1.45
N VAL A 182 2.31 4.37 -1.98
CA VAL A 182 2.95 5.47 -2.75
C VAL A 182 3.56 6.51 -1.84
N ALA A 183 2.86 6.91 -0.77
CA ALA A 183 3.40 7.88 0.17
C ALA A 183 4.47 7.27 1.09
N THR A 184 4.33 6.01 1.46
CA THR A 184 5.15 5.35 2.48
C THR A 184 4.99 5.99 3.87
N PRO A 185 5.38 5.34 4.97
CA PRO A 185 5.30 5.96 6.29
C PRO A 185 6.22 7.19 6.44
N TYR A 186 7.12 7.41 5.49
CA TYR A 186 8.02 8.57 5.51
C TYR A 186 7.33 9.87 5.10
N LEU A 187 6.45 9.83 4.09
CA LEU A 187 5.76 11.04 3.61
C LEU A 187 4.38 11.22 4.26
N CYS A 188 3.71 10.11 4.62
CA CYS A 188 2.40 10.13 5.26
C CYS A 188 2.28 9.01 6.27
N ARG A 189 1.73 9.30 7.44
CA ARG A 189 1.32 8.31 8.44
C ARG A 189 -0.20 8.38 8.59
N PRO A 190 -0.95 7.54 7.88
CA PRO A 190 -2.41 7.64 7.82
C PRO A 190 -3.11 7.58 9.19
N PHE A 191 -2.52 6.91 10.18
CA PHE A 191 -3.05 6.87 11.56
C PHE A 191 -3.09 8.22 12.24
N GLU A 192 -2.25 9.18 11.84
CA GLU A 192 -2.28 10.55 12.34
C GLU A 192 -3.46 11.35 11.74
N HIS A 193 -4.07 10.83 10.67
CA HIS A 193 -5.22 11.39 9.96
C HIS A 193 -6.51 10.60 10.18
N GLY A 194 -6.52 9.62 11.10
CA GLY A 194 -7.72 8.89 11.48
C GLY A 194 -7.93 7.54 10.80
N ALA A 195 -7.01 7.06 9.96
CA ALA A 195 -7.07 5.71 9.44
C ALA A 195 -6.98 4.65 10.57
N ASP A 196 -7.60 3.50 10.34
CA ASP A 196 -7.60 2.40 11.31
C ASP A 196 -6.64 1.29 10.91
N ILE A 197 -6.58 0.98 9.61
CA ILE A 197 -5.74 -0.05 9.03
C ILE A 197 -4.98 0.56 7.86
N VAL A 198 -3.69 0.21 7.76
CA VAL A 198 -2.85 0.58 6.63
C VAL A 198 -2.40 -0.69 5.90
N VAL A 199 -2.41 -0.65 4.58
CA VAL A 199 -1.82 -1.71 3.74
C VAL A 199 -0.69 -1.16 2.89
N HIS A 200 0.27 -2.02 2.57
CA HIS A 200 1.39 -1.69 1.70
C HIS A 200 1.68 -2.78 0.68
N SER A 201 2.00 -2.39 -0.52
CA SER A 201 2.89 -3.18 -1.37
C SER A 201 4.34 -2.84 -0.99
N LEU A 202 4.97 -3.69 -0.17
CA LEU A 202 6.38 -3.54 0.21
C LEU A 202 7.32 -3.64 -1.00
N THR A 203 6.82 -4.22 -2.09
CA THR A 203 7.48 -4.34 -3.41
C THR A 203 7.98 -3.01 -3.96
N LYS A 204 7.27 -1.89 -3.64
CA LYS A 204 7.44 -0.58 -4.24
C LYS A 204 8.53 0.21 -3.50
N TYR A 205 8.27 1.45 -3.11
CA TYR A 205 9.26 2.33 -2.46
C TYR A 205 9.92 1.73 -1.21
N ILE A 206 9.22 0.91 -0.42
CA ILE A 206 9.81 0.30 0.77
C ILE A 206 10.95 -0.63 0.38
N GLY A 207 10.73 -1.57 -0.53
CA GLY A 207 11.80 -2.41 -1.09
C GLY A 207 12.78 -1.62 -1.96
N GLY A 208 12.26 -0.79 -2.85
CA GLY A 208 12.97 0.25 -3.59
C GLY A 208 13.93 -0.21 -4.70
N HIS A 209 14.07 -1.52 -4.94
CA HIS A 209 15.08 -2.07 -5.83
C HIS A 209 14.53 -2.98 -6.94
N GLY A 210 13.21 -3.24 -6.96
CA GLY A 210 12.58 -4.11 -7.95
C GLY A 210 13.00 -5.58 -7.85
N THR A 211 13.53 -6.03 -6.71
CA THR A 211 14.13 -7.35 -6.52
C THR A 211 13.20 -8.37 -5.88
N THR A 212 12.17 -7.92 -5.15
CA THR A 212 11.31 -8.82 -4.38
C THR A 212 9.88 -8.30 -4.28
N VAL A 213 8.95 -9.22 -4.17
CA VAL A 213 7.53 -8.94 -3.96
C VAL A 213 7.18 -9.19 -2.50
N GLY A 214 6.41 -8.29 -1.91
CA GLY A 214 5.89 -8.41 -0.55
C GLY A 214 4.75 -7.45 -0.29
N GLY A 215 4.00 -7.69 0.78
CA GLY A 215 2.94 -6.83 1.27
C GLY A 215 2.95 -6.76 2.78
N ALA A 216 2.25 -5.78 3.34
CA ALA A 216 2.03 -5.68 4.78
C ALA A 216 0.64 -5.10 5.08
N ILE A 217 0.09 -5.52 6.20
CA ILE A 217 -1.07 -4.91 6.86
C ILE A 217 -0.57 -4.36 8.18
N VAL A 218 -0.95 -3.15 8.55
CA VAL A 218 -0.64 -2.53 9.84
C VAL A 218 -1.94 -2.14 10.53
N ASP A 219 -2.05 -2.47 11.81
CA ASP A 219 -3.20 -2.16 12.64
C ASP A 219 -2.88 -1.00 13.58
N SER A 220 -3.74 0.01 13.62
CA SER A 220 -3.61 1.12 14.57
C SER A 220 -3.87 0.70 16.01
N GLY A 221 -4.69 -0.35 16.23
CA GLY A 221 -5.21 -0.75 17.53
C GLY A 221 -6.30 0.18 18.09
N LYS A 222 -6.77 1.15 17.31
CA LYS A 222 -7.68 2.20 17.81
C LYS A 222 -9.15 1.95 17.49
N PHE A 223 -9.46 1.15 16.46
CA PHE A 223 -10.84 0.92 16.09
C PHE A 223 -11.55 0.02 17.13
N PRO A 224 -12.78 0.38 17.59
CA PRO A 224 -13.49 -0.32 18.63
C PRO A 224 -14.15 -1.60 18.10
N TRP A 225 -13.40 -2.69 18.04
CA TRP A 225 -13.91 -4.00 17.59
C TRP A 225 -14.80 -4.67 18.65
N LYS A 226 -14.48 -4.49 19.95
CA LYS A 226 -15.20 -5.11 21.07
C LYS A 226 -16.62 -4.56 21.19
N ASP A 227 -17.58 -5.47 21.39
CA ASP A 227 -19.00 -5.18 21.55
C ASP A 227 -19.63 -4.39 20.38
N ASN A 228 -18.95 -4.39 19.22
CA ASN A 228 -19.41 -3.70 18.02
C ASN A 228 -20.34 -4.63 17.19
N PRO A 229 -21.65 -4.33 17.10
CA PRO A 229 -22.60 -5.21 16.42
C PRO A 229 -22.37 -5.31 14.89
N ARG A 230 -21.68 -4.33 14.29
CA ARG A 230 -21.31 -4.35 12.87
C ARG A 230 -20.30 -5.47 12.58
N PHE A 231 -19.51 -5.90 13.59
CA PHE A 231 -18.40 -6.84 13.43
C PHE A 231 -18.58 -8.10 14.33
N PRO A 232 -19.61 -8.94 14.11
CA PRO A 232 -19.88 -10.11 14.94
C PRO A 232 -18.71 -11.11 14.95
N ARG A 233 -17.90 -11.17 13.87
CA ARG A 233 -16.75 -12.09 13.75
C ARG A 233 -15.62 -11.82 14.74
N PHE A 234 -15.58 -10.65 15.35
CA PHE A 234 -14.62 -10.33 16.41
C PHE A 234 -15.19 -10.64 17.80
N ASN A 235 -16.53 -10.74 17.91
CA ASN A 235 -17.27 -10.82 19.17
C ASN A 235 -17.96 -12.16 19.39
N GLN A 236 -17.84 -13.10 18.44
CA GLN A 236 -18.38 -14.46 18.55
C GLN A 236 -17.26 -15.50 18.47
N PRO A 237 -17.45 -16.68 19.10
CA PRO A 237 -16.49 -17.78 19.02
C PRO A 237 -16.21 -18.19 17.56
N ASP A 238 -14.94 -18.19 17.16
CA ASP A 238 -14.53 -18.65 15.83
C ASP A 238 -14.33 -20.17 15.82
N PRO A 239 -15.21 -20.94 15.14
CA PRO A 239 -15.08 -22.40 15.10
C PRO A 239 -13.83 -22.87 14.34
N SER A 240 -13.24 -22.01 13.49
CA SER A 240 -12.02 -22.34 12.74
C SER A 240 -10.75 -22.20 13.58
N TYR A 241 -10.85 -21.56 14.76
CA TYR A 241 -9.72 -21.31 15.64
C TYR A 241 -10.08 -21.47 17.12
N HIS A 242 -10.33 -22.73 17.55
CA HIS A 242 -10.57 -23.14 18.94
C HIS A 242 -11.70 -22.38 19.68
N GLY A 243 -12.63 -21.76 18.97
CA GLY A 243 -13.69 -20.95 19.58
C GLY A 243 -13.21 -19.61 20.15
N VAL A 244 -12.09 -19.08 19.69
CA VAL A 244 -11.55 -17.80 20.17
C VAL A 244 -12.51 -16.67 19.81
N VAL A 245 -12.76 -15.79 20.78
CA VAL A 245 -13.41 -14.48 20.61
C VAL A 245 -12.31 -13.44 20.51
N TYR A 246 -12.01 -12.96 19.29
CA TYR A 246 -10.81 -12.15 19.03
C TYR A 246 -10.74 -10.86 19.84
N ALA A 247 -11.88 -10.15 19.96
CA ALA A 247 -11.94 -8.90 20.72
C ALA A 247 -11.66 -9.08 22.22
N GLU A 248 -11.97 -10.27 22.78
CA GLU A 248 -11.67 -10.59 24.18
C GLU A 248 -10.23 -11.09 24.35
N ALA A 249 -9.80 -12.00 23.47
CA ALA A 249 -8.50 -12.66 23.58
C ALA A 249 -7.33 -11.75 23.21
N MET A 250 -7.51 -10.79 22.28
CA MET A 250 -6.44 -10.00 21.70
C MET A 250 -6.62 -8.48 21.88
N GLY A 251 -7.78 -8.03 22.39
CA GLY A 251 -8.01 -6.62 22.69
C GLY A 251 -7.79 -5.70 21.48
N GLU A 252 -6.90 -4.73 21.63
CA GLU A 252 -6.55 -3.79 20.58
C GLU A 252 -5.94 -4.45 19.32
N ALA A 253 -5.30 -5.62 19.46
CA ALA A 253 -4.72 -6.39 18.37
C ALA A 253 -5.72 -7.39 17.72
N ALA A 254 -7.02 -7.28 17.99
CA ALA A 254 -8.03 -8.22 17.51
C ALA A 254 -8.04 -8.33 15.98
N PHE A 255 -7.90 -7.21 15.27
CA PHE A 255 -7.89 -7.20 13.81
C PHE A 255 -6.67 -7.94 13.26
N ILE A 256 -5.46 -7.54 13.68
CA ILE A 256 -4.23 -8.12 13.12
C ILE A 256 -4.06 -9.58 13.54
N GLY A 257 -4.50 -9.93 14.74
CA GLY A 257 -4.52 -11.30 15.22
C GLY A 257 -5.43 -12.19 14.38
N ARG A 258 -6.67 -11.74 14.11
CA ARG A 258 -7.58 -12.44 13.20
C ARG A 258 -7.03 -12.53 11.78
N ALA A 259 -6.43 -11.45 11.26
CA ALA A 259 -5.80 -11.45 9.93
C ALA A 259 -4.72 -12.53 9.81
N ARG A 260 -3.93 -12.77 10.86
CA ARG A 260 -2.89 -13.80 10.91
C ARG A 260 -3.46 -15.22 10.92
N VAL A 261 -4.47 -15.47 11.77
CA VAL A 261 -4.95 -16.84 12.00
C VAL A 261 -6.08 -17.27 11.07
N VAL A 262 -6.70 -16.35 10.34
CA VAL A 262 -7.75 -16.68 9.37
C VAL A 262 -7.24 -16.48 7.93
N PRO A 263 -7.16 -15.28 7.34
CA PRO A 263 -6.75 -15.19 5.94
C PRO A 263 -5.31 -15.65 5.70
N LEU A 264 -4.31 -15.23 6.48
CA LEU A 264 -2.95 -15.67 6.24
C LEU A 264 -2.79 -17.18 6.42
N ARG A 265 -3.19 -17.72 7.59
CA ARG A 265 -3.02 -19.13 7.91
C ARG A 265 -3.74 -20.05 6.93
N ASN A 266 -5.00 -19.72 6.57
CA ASN A 266 -5.86 -20.61 5.83
C ASN A 266 -5.69 -20.47 4.31
N MET A 267 -5.37 -19.27 3.78
CA MET A 267 -5.16 -19.03 2.36
C MET A 267 -3.68 -19.09 1.94
N GLY A 268 -2.74 -18.94 2.89
CA GLY A 268 -1.35 -19.30 2.70
C GLY A 268 -0.47 -18.27 1.99
N ALA A 269 -0.90 -17.02 1.82
CA ALA A 269 -0.11 -15.97 1.15
C ALA A 269 1.05 -15.44 2.04
N ALA A 270 1.90 -16.34 2.55
CA ALA A 270 3.00 -16.03 3.44
C ALA A 270 4.21 -15.44 2.70
N LEU A 271 4.89 -14.49 3.34
CA LEU A 271 6.14 -13.91 2.84
C LEU A 271 7.31 -14.86 3.12
N ALA A 272 8.17 -15.08 2.12
CA ALA A 272 9.40 -15.85 2.32
C ALA A 272 10.41 -15.06 3.18
N PRO A 273 11.16 -15.72 4.11
CA PRO A 273 12.12 -15.04 4.98
C PRO A 273 13.23 -14.29 4.21
N LEU A 274 13.69 -14.84 3.11
CA LEU A 274 14.65 -14.14 2.25
C LEU A 274 14.08 -12.85 1.66
N ASN A 275 12.79 -12.84 1.27
CA ASN A 275 12.13 -11.63 0.80
C ASN A 275 12.01 -10.61 1.94
N ALA A 276 11.67 -11.05 3.16
CA ALA A 276 11.62 -10.17 4.33
C ALA A 276 12.98 -9.50 4.58
N PHE A 277 14.07 -10.26 4.50
CA PHE A 277 15.43 -9.71 4.64
C PHE A 277 15.75 -8.65 3.58
N MET A 278 15.44 -8.90 2.29
CA MET A 278 15.66 -7.90 1.22
C MET A 278 14.81 -6.65 1.43
N LEU A 279 13.59 -6.79 1.92
CA LEU A 279 12.71 -5.66 2.24
C LEU A 279 13.22 -4.85 3.43
N LEU A 280 13.80 -5.50 4.45
CA LEU A 280 14.46 -4.84 5.57
C LEU A 280 15.62 -3.96 5.09
N GLN A 281 16.46 -4.47 4.18
CA GLN A 281 17.56 -3.68 3.60
C GLN A 281 17.04 -2.44 2.84
N GLY A 282 15.97 -2.60 2.06
CA GLY A 282 15.34 -1.46 1.38
C GLY A 282 14.78 -0.43 2.36
N LEU A 283 14.17 -0.90 3.44
CA LEU A 283 13.54 -0.06 4.45
C LEU A 283 14.54 0.86 5.16
N GLU A 284 15.75 0.37 5.43
CA GLU A 284 16.81 1.12 6.13
C GLU A 284 17.20 2.43 5.42
N THR A 285 17.08 2.48 4.10
CA THR A 285 17.42 3.66 3.30
C THR A 285 16.18 4.40 2.76
N LEU A 286 14.99 4.05 3.24
CA LEU A 286 13.73 4.60 2.71
C LEU A 286 13.71 6.13 2.74
N ALA A 287 14.03 6.75 3.87
CA ALA A 287 14.00 8.20 4.03
C ALA A 287 14.88 8.93 3.02
N LEU A 288 16.14 8.47 2.86
CA LEU A 288 17.10 9.05 1.91
C LEU A 288 16.62 8.91 0.46
N ARG A 289 16.02 7.77 0.12
CA ARG A 289 15.49 7.53 -1.23
C ARG A 289 14.26 8.39 -1.49
N MET A 290 13.33 8.47 -0.53
CA MET A 290 12.11 9.25 -0.70
C MET A 290 12.39 10.75 -0.88
N ASP A 291 13.33 11.32 -0.13
CA ASP A 291 13.73 12.71 -0.33
C ASP A 291 14.28 12.94 -1.75
N ARG A 292 15.16 12.06 -2.26
CA ARG A 292 15.70 12.17 -3.61
C ARG A 292 14.62 11.93 -4.69
N HIS A 293 13.74 10.96 -4.49
CA HIS A 293 12.61 10.71 -5.38
C HIS A 293 11.72 11.94 -5.54
N VAL A 294 11.33 12.57 -4.41
CA VAL A 294 10.46 13.75 -4.41
C VAL A 294 11.16 14.95 -5.03
N GLU A 295 12.44 15.20 -4.68
CA GLU A 295 13.21 16.29 -5.26
C GLU A 295 13.30 16.17 -6.78
N ASN A 296 13.63 14.98 -7.28
CA ASN A 296 13.72 14.72 -8.72
C ASN A 296 12.34 14.87 -9.40
N ALA A 297 11.27 14.32 -8.79
CA ALA A 297 9.94 14.39 -9.35
C ALA A 297 9.42 15.84 -9.46
N GLN A 298 9.71 16.68 -8.46
CA GLN A 298 9.34 18.09 -8.51
C GLN A 298 10.00 18.81 -9.69
N LYS A 299 11.33 18.64 -9.86
CA LYS A 299 12.07 19.25 -10.97
C LYS A 299 11.60 18.75 -12.33
N VAL A 300 11.33 17.45 -12.46
CA VAL A 300 10.78 16.86 -13.70
C VAL A 300 9.38 17.39 -13.99
N ALA A 301 8.52 17.50 -12.98
CA ALA A 301 7.17 18.04 -13.15
C ALA A 301 7.18 19.51 -13.59
N GLU A 302 8.04 20.34 -12.99
CA GLU A 302 8.24 21.74 -13.36
C GLU A 302 8.74 21.87 -14.80
N TYR A 303 9.73 21.04 -15.19
CA TYR A 303 10.24 20.98 -16.55
C TYR A 303 9.16 20.63 -17.56
N LEU A 304 8.40 19.54 -17.31
CA LEU A 304 7.30 19.11 -18.18
C LEU A 304 6.20 20.14 -18.27
N ASN A 305 5.84 20.81 -17.17
CA ASN A 305 4.78 21.82 -17.12
C ASN A 305 5.13 23.07 -17.95
N ALA A 306 6.42 23.35 -18.13
CA ALA A 306 6.92 24.45 -18.97
C ALA A 306 7.16 24.04 -20.43
N HIS A 307 7.08 22.75 -20.78
CA HIS A 307 7.51 22.23 -22.06
C HIS A 307 6.46 22.40 -23.15
N GLU A 308 6.86 22.92 -24.35
CA GLU A 308 5.94 23.27 -25.45
C GLU A 308 5.12 22.11 -26.02
N GLN A 309 5.62 20.85 -25.93
CA GLN A 309 4.95 19.65 -26.45
C GLN A 309 4.03 18.97 -25.45
N VAL A 310 4.05 19.40 -24.18
CA VAL A 310 3.21 18.86 -23.12
C VAL A 310 1.89 19.62 -23.07
N SER A 311 0.78 18.90 -23.01
CA SER A 311 -0.56 19.46 -22.95
C SER A 311 -1.03 19.72 -21.53
N TRP A 312 -0.66 18.88 -20.60
CA TRP A 312 -0.98 18.97 -19.18
C TRP A 312 0.00 18.14 -18.35
N VAL A 313 0.19 18.51 -17.08
CA VAL A 313 0.94 17.71 -16.07
C VAL A 313 0.06 17.55 -14.85
N ASN A 314 -0.02 16.33 -14.33
CA ASN A 314 -0.70 16.04 -13.08
C ASN A 314 0.32 15.58 -12.04
N TYR A 315 0.66 16.47 -11.14
CA TYR A 315 1.54 16.25 -9.99
C TYR A 315 1.13 17.21 -8.87
N ALA A 316 0.74 16.66 -7.71
CA ALA A 316 0.20 17.46 -6.61
C ALA A 316 1.22 18.41 -5.93
N GLY A 317 2.49 18.38 -6.34
CA GLY A 317 3.53 19.36 -5.97
C GLY A 317 3.51 20.65 -6.78
N LEU A 318 2.74 20.72 -7.88
CA LEU A 318 2.57 21.94 -8.67
C LEU A 318 1.44 22.80 -8.08
N LYS A 319 1.67 24.11 -7.97
CA LYS A 319 0.73 25.05 -7.30
C LYS A 319 -0.63 25.16 -7.94
N ASP A 320 -0.72 24.90 -9.24
CA ASP A 320 -1.94 24.92 -10.04
C ASP A 320 -2.70 23.59 -10.04
N ASN A 321 -2.14 22.54 -9.41
CA ASN A 321 -2.81 21.26 -9.28
C ASN A 321 -3.94 21.33 -8.25
N LYS A 322 -5.10 20.77 -8.58
CA LYS A 322 -6.29 20.76 -7.70
C LYS A 322 -6.06 20.10 -6.32
N HIS A 323 -5.08 19.20 -6.22
CA HIS A 323 -4.73 18.52 -4.97
C HIS A 323 -3.56 19.17 -4.21
N TYR A 324 -3.04 20.31 -4.68
CA TYR A 324 -1.89 20.98 -4.05
C TYR A 324 -2.12 21.25 -2.56
N GLU A 325 -3.25 21.88 -2.20
CA GLU A 325 -3.56 22.22 -0.81
C GLU A 325 -3.75 20.97 0.08
N VAL A 326 -4.35 19.91 -0.46
CA VAL A 326 -4.48 18.63 0.26
C VAL A 326 -3.09 18.01 0.46
N ALA A 327 -2.23 18.04 -0.56
CA ALA A 327 -0.86 17.54 -0.45
C ALA A 327 -0.03 18.32 0.60
N GLN A 328 -0.23 19.65 0.72
CA GLN A 328 0.42 20.41 1.81
C GLN A 328 0.04 19.88 3.19
N ARG A 329 -1.23 19.51 3.40
CA ARG A 329 -1.72 19.01 4.69
C ARG A 329 -1.37 17.54 4.95
N MET A 330 -1.53 16.68 3.94
CA MET A 330 -1.42 15.22 4.12
C MET A 330 0.02 14.70 4.03
N VAL A 331 0.84 15.29 3.16
CA VAL A 331 2.20 14.81 2.85
C VAL A 331 3.26 15.92 2.92
N ALA A 332 2.99 17.00 3.65
CA ALA A 332 3.89 18.15 3.82
C ALA A 332 4.43 18.71 2.48
N GLY A 333 3.59 18.72 1.44
CA GLY A 333 3.96 19.17 0.11
C GLY A 333 4.92 18.25 -0.66
N LYS A 334 5.09 17.01 -0.22
CA LYS A 334 5.96 15.99 -0.84
C LYS A 334 5.10 14.85 -1.43
N PRO A 335 4.39 15.02 -2.56
CA PRO A 335 3.43 14.05 -3.07
C PRO A 335 4.07 12.87 -3.81
N SER A 336 5.14 12.29 -3.26
CA SER A 336 5.87 11.15 -3.81
C SER A 336 6.55 11.45 -5.16
N ALA A 337 6.81 10.42 -5.96
CA ALA A 337 7.52 10.55 -7.23
C ALA A 337 6.77 9.90 -8.41
N ILE A 338 5.46 9.78 -8.29
CA ILE A 338 4.58 9.42 -9.39
C ILE A 338 3.99 10.70 -9.96
N LEU A 339 4.14 10.91 -11.26
CA LEU A 339 3.50 11.96 -12.00
C LEU A 339 2.95 11.43 -13.32
N SER A 340 1.96 12.10 -13.86
CA SER A 340 1.43 11.81 -15.18
C SER A 340 1.33 13.09 -16.00
N PHE A 341 1.43 12.96 -17.32
CA PHE A 341 1.33 14.07 -18.24
C PHE A 341 0.78 13.62 -19.59
N GLY A 342 0.24 14.55 -20.36
CA GLY A 342 -0.21 14.34 -21.72
C GLY A 342 0.70 15.01 -22.74
N ILE A 343 0.86 14.37 -23.90
CA ILE A 343 1.60 14.90 -25.03
C ILE A 343 0.63 15.48 -26.07
N LYS A 344 0.92 16.66 -26.64
CA LYS A 344 0.02 17.34 -27.61
C LYS A 344 -0.31 16.51 -28.85
N THR A 345 0.55 15.57 -29.23
CA THR A 345 0.32 14.61 -30.33
C THR A 345 -0.55 13.42 -29.92
N GLY A 346 -1.11 13.41 -28.70
CA GLY A 346 -2.07 12.41 -28.23
C GLY A 346 -1.46 11.03 -27.98
N ALA A 347 -2.28 9.99 -28.13
CA ALA A 347 -1.90 8.61 -27.84
C ALA A 347 -0.71 8.12 -28.69
N GLU A 348 -0.64 8.51 -29.97
CA GLU A 348 0.46 8.15 -30.84
C GLU A 348 1.77 8.76 -30.38
N GLY A 349 1.74 10.06 -30.00
CA GLY A 349 2.92 10.73 -29.42
C GLY A 349 3.35 10.11 -28.10
N GLY A 350 2.41 9.70 -27.25
CA GLY A 350 2.70 8.97 -26.01
C GLY A 350 3.43 7.65 -26.27
N ALA A 351 3.02 6.89 -27.28
CA ALA A 351 3.68 5.65 -27.65
C ALA A 351 5.11 5.91 -28.20
N LYS A 352 5.26 6.89 -29.12
CA LYS A 352 6.58 7.27 -29.66
C LYS A 352 7.54 7.76 -28.57
N PHE A 353 7.04 8.56 -27.62
CA PHE A 353 7.80 9.00 -26.45
C PHE A 353 8.33 7.82 -25.66
N ILE A 354 7.45 6.89 -25.26
CA ILE A 354 7.83 5.69 -24.51
C ILE A 354 8.89 4.86 -25.28
N ASP A 355 8.72 4.71 -26.59
CA ASP A 355 9.64 3.92 -27.43
C ASP A 355 11.01 4.58 -27.61
N ALA A 356 11.10 5.90 -27.52
CA ALA A 356 12.32 6.65 -27.66
C ALA A 356 13.16 6.73 -26.37
N LEU A 357 12.61 6.41 -25.20
CA LEU A 357 13.33 6.44 -23.93
C LEU A 357 14.55 5.49 -23.92
N GLN A 358 15.69 5.98 -23.43
CA GLN A 358 16.98 5.27 -23.38
C GLN A 358 17.39 4.93 -21.94
N LEU A 359 17.33 5.90 -21.02
CA LEU A 359 17.64 5.74 -19.60
C LEU A 359 16.44 5.18 -18.84
N ILE A 360 15.30 5.85 -18.94
CA ILE A 360 14.05 5.50 -18.24
C ILE A 360 13.51 4.17 -18.76
N LYS A 361 13.23 3.23 -17.85
CA LYS A 361 12.83 1.87 -18.24
C LYS A 361 11.33 1.78 -18.52
N ARG A 362 11.00 1.15 -19.65
CA ARG A 362 9.63 0.91 -20.11
C ARG A 362 9.07 -0.35 -19.44
N LEU A 363 8.30 -0.19 -18.37
CA LEU A 363 7.70 -1.32 -17.65
C LEU A 363 6.60 -0.88 -16.68
N VAL A 364 5.84 -1.84 -16.20
CA VAL A 364 4.76 -1.61 -15.25
C VAL A 364 5.25 -1.88 -13.83
N ASN A 365 5.90 -0.90 -13.23
CA ASN A 365 6.24 -0.85 -11.81
C ASN A 365 6.30 0.61 -11.35
N ILE A 366 6.50 0.84 -10.04
CA ILE A 366 6.73 2.14 -9.43
C ILE A 366 7.69 2.00 -8.25
N GLY A 367 8.31 3.08 -7.81
CA GLY A 367 9.07 3.12 -6.56
C GLY A 367 10.39 2.37 -6.60
N ASP A 368 10.92 2.09 -7.79
CA ASP A 368 12.28 1.58 -7.99
C ASP A 368 13.29 2.73 -7.92
N ALA A 369 14.53 2.44 -7.53
CA ALA A 369 15.65 3.38 -7.61
C ALA A 369 15.85 3.92 -9.03
N LYS A 370 15.45 3.16 -10.05
CA LYS A 370 15.46 3.55 -11.47
C LYS A 370 14.18 4.30 -11.83
N SER A 371 14.29 5.29 -12.71
CA SER A 371 13.14 5.93 -13.35
C SER A 371 12.44 4.98 -14.30
N LEU A 372 11.11 4.95 -14.22
CA LEU A 372 10.25 4.03 -14.96
C LEU A 372 9.14 4.81 -15.67
N ALA A 373 8.75 4.31 -16.85
CA ALA A 373 7.66 4.89 -17.63
C ALA A 373 6.69 3.82 -18.13
N CYS A 374 5.41 4.16 -18.19
CA CYS A 374 4.41 3.37 -18.90
C CYS A 374 3.34 4.26 -19.53
N HIS A 375 2.66 3.71 -20.53
CA HIS A 375 1.47 4.28 -21.15
C HIS A 375 0.24 3.47 -20.69
N PRO A 376 -0.48 3.90 -19.67
CA PRO A 376 -1.52 3.10 -19.03
C PRO A 376 -2.59 2.59 -19.99
N ALA A 377 -3.05 3.44 -20.92
CA ALA A 377 -4.08 3.05 -21.87
C ALA A 377 -3.71 1.84 -22.76
N THR A 378 -2.43 1.65 -23.06
CA THR A 378 -1.95 0.50 -23.86
C THR A 378 -1.44 -0.66 -23.00
N THR A 379 -1.31 -0.49 -21.68
CA THR A 379 -0.72 -1.48 -20.77
C THR A 379 -1.65 -1.85 -19.61
N THR A 380 -1.60 -1.12 -18.52
CA THR A 380 -2.28 -1.46 -17.26
C THR A 380 -3.80 -1.34 -17.32
N HIS A 381 -4.34 -0.50 -18.21
CA HIS A 381 -5.76 -0.21 -18.36
C HIS A 381 -6.31 -0.62 -19.74
N ARG A 382 -5.54 -1.39 -20.53
CA ARG A 382 -5.93 -1.83 -21.87
C ARG A 382 -7.24 -2.63 -21.89
N GLN A 383 -7.60 -3.26 -20.78
CA GLN A 383 -8.83 -4.06 -20.66
C GLN A 383 -10.06 -3.21 -20.33
N LEU A 384 -9.88 -1.95 -19.95
CA LEU A 384 -10.97 -1.04 -19.62
C LEU A 384 -11.54 -0.43 -20.90
N ASN A 385 -12.87 -0.24 -20.94
CA ASN A 385 -13.53 0.57 -21.94
C ASN A 385 -13.32 2.07 -21.67
N GLU A 386 -13.77 2.94 -22.57
CA GLU A 386 -13.56 4.41 -22.46
C GLU A 386 -14.18 5.00 -21.19
N ASP A 387 -15.37 4.54 -20.79
CA ASP A 387 -16.05 5.04 -19.58
C ASP A 387 -15.33 4.58 -18.30
N GLU A 388 -14.87 3.36 -18.28
CA GLU A 388 -14.07 2.81 -17.18
C GLU A 388 -12.70 3.51 -17.06
N MET A 389 -12.03 3.79 -18.20
CA MET A 389 -10.78 4.57 -18.22
C MET A 389 -11.01 5.99 -17.68
N LYS A 390 -12.09 6.64 -18.10
CA LYS A 390 -12.44 7.97 -17.62
C LYS A 390 -12.72 7.97 -16.11
N THR A 391 -13.42 6.95 -15.61
CA THR A 391 -13.71 6.77 -14.18
C THR A 391 -12.43 6.54 -13.37
N ALA A 392 -11.47 5.79 -13.94
CA ALA A 392 -10.15 5.57 -13.36
C ALA A 392 -9.19 6.77 -13.49
N GLY A 393 -9.63 7.86 -14.18
CA GLY A 393 -8.81 9.05 -14.41
C GLY A 393 -7.68 8.84 -15.42
N VAL A 394 -7.85 7.92 -16.37
CA VAL A 394 -6.86 7.59 -17.41
C VAL A 394 -7.34 8.10 -18.77
N SER A 395 -6.63 9.07 -19.34
CA SER A 395 -6.83 9.50 -20.73
C SER A 395 -5.93 8.68 -21.69
N THR A 396 -6.28 8.68 -22.97
CA THR A 396 -5.53 7.92 -23.99
C THR A 396 -4.14 8.50 -24.27
N ASP A 397 -3.92 9.78 -23.98
CA ASP A 397 -2.65 10.51 -24.11
C ASP A 397 -1.77 10.44 -22.84
N LEU A 398 -2.25 9.81 -21.77
CA LEU A 398 -1.59 9.80 -20.48
C LEU A 398 -0.31 8.96 -20.50
N VAL A 399 0.81 9.61 -20.22
CA VAL A 399 2.08 8.96 -19.87
C VAL A 399 2.28 9.08 -18.37
N ARG A 400 2.57 7.92 -17.70
CA ARG A 400 2.93 7.91 -16.28
C ARG A 400 4.43 7.71 -16.11
N LEU A 401 5.05 8.55 -15.29
CA LEU A 401 6.42 8.38 -14.82
C LEU A 401 6.44 8.01 -13.33
N SER A 402 7.36 7.12 -12.96
CA SER A 402 7.82 6.91 -11.59
C SER A 402 9.28 7.32 -11.56
N ILE A 403 9.55 8.48 -11.01
CA ILE A 403 10.88 9.10 -11.05
C ILE A 403 11.79 8.43 -10.02
N GLY A 404 12.98 8.04 -10.47
CA GLY A 404 14.00 7.38 -9.69
C GLY A 404 14.94 8.35 -8.96
N ILE A 405 16.08 7.82 -8.51
CA ILE A 405 17.09 8.56 -7.74
C ILE A 405 18.34 8.88 -8.53
N GLU A 406 18.30 8.69 -9.85
CA GLU A 406 19.38 9.09 -10.78
C GLU A 406 19.63 10.61 -10.69
N HIS A 407 20.70 11.10 -11.34
CA HIS A 407 20.90 12.52 -11.45
C HIS A 407 19.76 13.14 -12.28
N VAL A 408 19.15 14.20 -11.79
CA VAL A 408 17.93 14.77 -12.41
C VAL A 408 18.16 15.28 -13.82
N ASP A 409 19.35 15.81 -14.11
CA ASP A 409 19.67 16.31 -15.45
C ASP A 409 19.73 15.18 -16.49
N ASP A 410 20.17 13.99 -16.10
CA ASP A 410 20.15 12.80 -16.97
C ASP A 410 18.72 12.34 -17.25
N ILE A 411 17.84 12.38 -16.22
CA ILE A 411 16.40 12.07 -16.38
C ILE A 411 15.76 13.07 -17.36
N ILE A 412 16.00 14.38 -17.17
CA ILE A 412 15.44 15.45 -18.02
C ILE A 412 15.98 15.33 -19.43
N ALA A 413 17.28 15.04 -19.62
CA ALA A 413 17.87 14.85 -20.95
C ALA A 413 17.23 13.67 -21.71
N ASP A 414 16.91 12.56 -21.02
CA ASP A 414 16.24 11.43 -21.64
C ASP A 414 14.78 11.76 -22.01
N ILE A 415 14.09 12.52 -21.15
CA ILE A 415 12.72 13.02 -21.43
C ILE A 415 12.73 13.97 -22.64
N GLU A 416 13.67 14.92 -22.70
CA GLU A 416 13.78 15.90 -23.79
C GLU A 416 13.98 15.22 -25.15
N GLN A 417 14.95 14.30 -25.25
CA GLN A 417 15.20 13.58 -26.50
C GLN A 417 14.01 12.71 -26.92
N ALA A 418 13.27 12.12 -25.94
CA ALA A 418 12.09 11.31 -26.22
C ALA A 418 10.90 12.17 -26.66
N LEU A 419 10.71 13.36 -26.10
CA LEU A 419 9.72 14.33 -26.55
C LEU A 419 10.03 14.81 -27.97
N ALA A 420 11.31 15.06 -28.29
CA ALA A 420 11.72 15.44 -29.64
C ALA A 420 11.37 14.36 -30.69
N ALA A 421 11.46 13.09 -30.34
CA ALA A 421 11.09 11.95 -31.18
C ALA A 421 9.56 11.74 -31.31
N ALA A 422 8.78 12.30 -30.41
CA ALA A 422 7.30 12.18 -30.36
C ALA A 422 6.56 13.24 -31.20
N LYS A 423 7.28 14.08 -31.91
CA LYS A 423 6.73 15.11 -32.83
C LYS A 423 5.97 14.52 -34.00
#